data_a288a042c01f0d55a10d0fc0d8326d36
#
_entry.id   a288a042c01f0d55a10d0fc0d8326d36
#
_cell.length_a   1.000
_cell.length_b   1.000
_cell.length_c   1.000
_cell.angle_alpha   90.00
_cell.angle_beta   90.00
_cell.angle_gamma   90.00
#
_symmetry.space_group_name_H-M   'P 1'
#
loop_
_entity.id
_entity.type
_entity.pdbx_description
1 polymer ?
#
loop_
_entity_poly.entity_id
_entity_poly.type
_entity_poly.pdbx_seq_one_letter_code
_entity_poly.pdbx_strand_id
1 'polypeptide(L)'
;MPKRKYLFKLDCEHMDWCDAVLFLFDGRVPDEGACFELGYCYAKGKRCIAYKTDARSFIDGYDNVMLHGAPEVILRNEQELKAYLAKLA
;
A
#
# COMPACT_ATOMS: atom_id res chain seq x y z
N MET A 1 -26.47 -4.31 -6.59
CA MET A 1 -25.80 -5.28 -6.39
C MET A 1 -25.16 -5.48 -5.06
N PRO A 2 -25.92 -6.13 -4.28
CA PRO A 2 -25.55 -6.32 -2.88
C PRO A 2 -24.19 -6.95 -2.66
N LYS A 3 -23.79 -7.89 -3.53
CA LYS A 3 -22.55 -8.64 -3.33
C LYS A 3 -21.31 -7.77 -3.41
N ARG A 4 -21.25 -6.84 -4.38
CA ARG A 4 -20.10 -5.95 -4.50
C ARG A 4 -20.02 -4.98 -3.34
N LYS A 5 -21.14 -4.43 -2.93
CA LYS A 5 -21.17 -3.54 -1.77
C LYS A 5 -20.82 -4.26 -0.49
N TYR A 6 -21.23 -5.50 -0.37
CA TYR A 6 -20.88 -6.32 0.78
C TYR A 6 -19.37 -6.55 0.86
N LEU A 7 -18.75 -6.90 -0.29
CA LEU A 7 -17.31 -7.11 -0.33
C LEU A 7 -16.54 -5.84 -0.02
N PHE A 8 -16.97 -4.72 -0.56
CA PHE A 8 -16.35 -3.43 -0.27
C PHE A 8 -16.40 -3.13 1.22
N LYS A 9 -17.55 -3.31 1.83
CA LYS A 9 -17.72 -3.04 3.26
C LYS A 9 -16.84 -3.96 4.11
N LEU A 10 -16.75 -5.24 3.72
CA LEU A 10 -15.92 -6.20 4.42
C LEU A 10 -14.43 -5.79 4.33
N ASP A 11 -13.99 -5.36 3.16
CA ASP A 11 -12.61 -4.90 2.98
C ASP A 11 -12.33 -3.67 3.85
N CYS A 12 -13.25 -2.72 3.92
CA CYS A 12 -13.08 -1.56 4.78
C CYS A 12 -13.02 -1.95 6.25
N GLU A 13 -13.81 -2.93 6.66
CA GLU A 13 -13.78 -3.42 8.04
C GLU A 13 -12.43 -4.05 8.38
N HIS A 14 -11.86 -4.81 7.44
CA HIS A 14 -10.52 -5.39 7.64
C HIS A 14 -9.46 -4.29 7.75
N MET A 15 -9.54 -3.26 6.93
CA MET A 15 -8.61 -2.13 7.01
C MET A 15 -8.78 -1.37 8.32
N ASP A 16 -9.99 -1.21 8.80
CA ASP A 16 -10.23 -0.55 10.08
C ASP A 16 -9.65 -1.34 11.23
N TRP A 17 -9.65 -2.66 11.12
CA TRP A 17 -9.17 -3.55 12.17
C TRP A 17 -7.65 -3.60 12.25
N CYS A 18 -6.94 -3.53 11.13
CA CYS A 18 -5.50 -3.71 11.13
C CYS A 18 -4.76 -2.48 11.63
N ASP A 19 -3.52 -2.67 12.09
CA ASP A 19 -2.66 -1.57 12.56
C ASP A 19 -1.69 -1.10 11.50
N ALA A 20 -1.37 -1.96 10.55
CA ALA A 20 -0.41 -1.66 9.49
C ALA A 20 -0.81 -2.40 8.22
N VAL A 21 -0.45 -1.84 7.08
CA VAL A 21 -0.74 -2.43 5.78
C VAL A 21 0.50 -2.41 4.91
N LEU A 22 0.64 -3.44 4.10
CA LEU A 22 1.73 -3.56 3.13
C LEU A 22 1.15 -3.46 1.73
N PHE A 23 1.66 -2.52 0.95
CA PHE A 23 1.20 -2.29 -0.41
C PHE A 23 2.24 -2.71 -1.42
N LEU A 24 1.81 -3.44 -2.43
CA LEU A 24 2.66 -3.85 -3.53
C LEU A 24 2.50 -2.84 -4.66
N PHE A 25 3.57 -2.11 -4.96
CA PHE A 25 3.55 -1.06 -5.97
C PHE A 25 4.14 -1.49 -7.31
N ASP A 26 4.31 -2.77 -7.54
CA ASP A 26 4.87 -3.27 -8.79
C ASP A 26 3.94 -2.95 -9.96
N GLY A 27 4.54 -2.77 -11.12
CA GLY A 27 3.83 -2.35 -12.30
C GLY A 27 4.08 -0.88 -12.58
N ARG A 28 3.91 -0.48 -13.82
CA ARG A 28 4.10 0.90 -14.22
C ARG A 28 3.09 1.82 -13.56
N VAL A 29 1.86 1.32 -13.44
CA VAL A 29 0.78 2.01 -12.74
C VAL A 29 0.28 1.04 -11.69
N PRO A 30 0.38 1.38 -10.42
CA PRO A 30 -0.11 0.48 -9.35
C PRO A 30 -1.60 0.20 -9.50
N ASP A 31 -2.02 -0.95 -8.97
CA ASP A 31 -3.42 -1.34 -9.00
C ASP A 31 -4.31 -0.27 -8.35
N GLU A 32 -5.41 0.06 -9.01
CA GLU A 32 -6.29 1.13 -8.56
C GLU A 32 -6.96 0.81 -7.23
N GLY A 33 -7.29 -0.46 -6.99
CA GLY A 33 -7.85 -0.88 -5.70
C GLY A 33 -6.85 -0.71 -4.57
N ALA A 34 -5.58 -1.04 -4.83
CA ALA A 34 -4.51 -0.85 -3.86
C ALA A 34 -4.32 0.64 -3.56
N CYS A 35 -4.44 1.51 -4.56
CA CYS A 35 -4.34 2.95 -4.36
C CYS A 35 -5.44 3.47 -3.43
N PHE A 36 -6.66 2.99 -3.61
CA PHE A 36 -7.77 3.34 -2.72
C PHE A 36 -7.48 2.90 -1.29
N GLU A 37 -7.01 1.66 -1.13
CA GLU A 37 -6.70 1.10 0.18
C GLU A 37 -5.60 1.87 0.89
N LEU A 38 -4.57 2.26 0.15
CA LEU A 38 -3.49 3.07 0.71
C LEU A 38 -4.02 4.39 1.25
N GLY A 39 -4.81 5.11 0.45
CA GLY A 39 -5.38 6.38 0.88
C GLY A 39 -6.30 6.25 2.08
N TYR A 40 -7.12 5.21 2.07
CA TYR A 40 -8.02 4.92 3.18
C TYR A 40 -7.24 4.68 4.47
N CYS A 41 -6.23 3.82 4.41
CA CYS A 41 -5.44 3.48 5.59
C CYS A 41 -4.61 4.67 6.07
N TYR A 42 -4.07 5.45 5.16
CA TYR A 42 -3.33 6.64 5.51
C TYR A 42 -4.22 7.63 6.27
N ALA A 43 -5.43 7.87 5.77
CA ALA A 43 -6.37 8.80 6.39
C ALA A 43 -6.83 8.32 7.77
N LYS A 44 -6.84 7.01 7.98
CA LYS A 44 -7.23 6.42 9.27
C LYS A 44 -6.06 6.33 10.26
N GLY A 45 -4.89 6.83 9.90
CA GLY A 45 -3.72 6.81 10.77
C GLY A 45 -3.03 5.46 10.87
N LYS A 46 -3.29 4.55 9.93
CA LYS A 46 -2.62 3.24 9.91
C LYS A 46 -1.20 3.39 9.39
N ARG A 47 -0.31 2.50 9.81
CA ARG A 47 1.04 2.46 9.26
C ARG A 47 0.99 1.89 7.86
N CYS A 48 1.54 2.63 6.91
CA CYS A 48 1.53 2.24 5.51
C CYS A 48 2.96 1.96 5.07
N ILE A 49 3.19 0.74 4.56
CA ILE A 49 4.50 0.27 4.13
C ILE A 49 4.36 -0.12 2.68
N ALA A 50 5.25 0.36 1.81
CA ALA A 50 5.21 0.03 0.40
C ALA A 50 6.33 -0.91 0.04
N TYR A 51 6.09 -1.79 -0.92
CA TYR A 51 7.07 -2.73 -1.45
C TYR A 51 7.03 -2.64 -2.97
N LYS A 52 8.16 -2.27 -3.56
CA LYS A 52 8.26 -2.09 -5.01
C LYS A 52 9.56 -2.71 -5.49
N THR A 53 9.45 -3.81 -6.22
CA THR A 53 10.63 -4.53 -6.71
C THR A 53 11.02 -4.15 -8.13
N ASP A 54 10.07 -3.65 -8.94
CA ASP A 54 10.39 -3.26 -10.29
C ASP A 54 10.72 -1.77 -10.38
N ALA A 55 11.45 -1.40 -11.43
CA ALA A 55 11.90 -0.03 -11.61
C ALA A 55 10.94 0.80 -12.46
N ARG A 56 9.83 0.21 -12.90
CA ARG A 56 8.88 0.94 -13.74
C ARG A 56 8.19 2.01 -12.93
N SER A 57 8.05 3.17 -13.53
CA SER A 57 7.42 4.30 -12.87
C SER A 57 6.63 5.11 -13.88
N PHE A 58 5.84 6.03 -13.40
CA PHE A 58 4.97 6.82 -14.23
C PHE A 58 5.74 7.89 -15.00
N ILE A 59 6.66 8.60 -14.32
CA ILE A 59 7.41 9.72 -14.91
C ILE A 59 8.85 9.66 -14.41
N ASP A 60 9.80 9.55 -15.34
CA ASP A 60 11.24 9.70 -15.09
C ASP A 60 11.76 9.00 -13.85
N GLY A 61 11.29 7.80 -13.59
CA GLY A 61 11.75 7.02 -12.46
C GLY A 61 11.04 7.33 -11.15
N TYR A 62 10.06 8.23 -11.17
CA TYR A 62 9.32 8.60 -9.96
C TYR A 62 7.88 8.10 -10.03
N ASP A 63 7.37 7.63 -8.91
CA ASP A 63 5.98 7.25 -8.78
C ASP A 63 5.11 8.49 -8.60
N ASN A 64 3.80 8.29 -8.65
CA ASN A 64 2.85 9.35 -8.36
C ASN A 64 3.13 9.93 -6.96
N VAL A 65 3.15 11.25 -6.83
CA VAL A 65 3.52 11.91 -5.58
C VAL A 65 2.60 11.53 -4.42
N MET A 66 1.32 11.30 -4.69
CA MET A 66 0.38 10.91 -3.64
C MET A 66 0.67 9.50 -3.13
N LEU A 67 1.08 8.62 -4.03
CA LEU A 67 1.40 7.24 -3.66
C LEU A 67 2.79 7.14 -3.06
N HIS A 68 3.70 8.03 -3.43
CA HIS A 68 5.05 8.04 -2.89
C HIS A 68 5.10 8.64 -1.49
N GLY A 69 4.26 9.63 -1.23
CA GLY A 69 4.27 10.33 0.05
C GLY A 69 3.50 9.67 1.17
N ALA A 70 2.52 8.83 0.86
CA ALA A 70 1.66 8.23 1.88
C ALA A 70 2.36 7.14 2.71
N PRO A 71 3.16 6.22 2.11
CA PRO A 71 3.84 5.20 2.92
C PRO A 71 4.95 5.81 3.77
N GLU A 72 5.15 5.25 4.95
CA GLU A 72 6.25 5.68 5.81
C GLU A 72 7.61 5.22 5.26
N VAL A 73 7.62 4.17 4.44
CA VAL A 73 8.83 3.63 3.83
C VAL A 73 8.48 2.90 2.55
N ILE A 74 9.40 2.92 1.58
CA ILE A 74 9.27 2.16 0.35
C ILE A 74 10.44 1.18 0.29
N LEU A 75 10.14 -0.10 0.44
CA LEU A 75 11.13 -1.16 0.47
C LEU A 75 11.32 -1.71 -0.94
N ARG A 76 12.56 -1.96 -1.32
CA ARG A 76 12.91 -2.26 -2.71
C ARG A 76 13.23 -3.72 -2.97
N ASN A 77 13.53 -4.49 -1.93
CA ASN A 77 13.90 -5.89 -2.10
C ASN A 77 13.49 -6.68 -0.87
N GLU A 78 13.59 -8.01 -0.99
CA GLU A 78 13.15 -8.91 0.05
C GLU A 78 13.93 -8.75 1.35
N GLN A 79 15.22 -8.46 1.25
CA GLN A 79 16.06 -8.26 2.44
C GLN A 79 15.61 -7.04 3.24
N GLU A 80 15.34 -5.93 2.54
CA GLU A 80 14.82 -4.72 3.19
C GLU A 80 13.47 -4.98 3.83
N LEU A 81 12.61 -5.72 3.15
CA LEU A 81 11.28 -6.05 3.68
C LEU A 81 11.39 -6.86 4.96
N LYS A 82 12.20 -7.91 4.95
CA LYS A 82 12.37 -8.74 6.14
C LYS A 82 12.95 -7.96 7.31
N ALA A 83 13.94 -7.13 7.04
CA ALA A 83 14.57 -6.32 8.09
C ALA A 83 13.58 -5.33 8.68
N TYR A 84 12.77 -4.71 7.86
CA TYR A 84 11.79 -3.73 8.34
C TYR A 84 10.70 -4.37 9.17
N LEU A 85 10.16 -5.50 8.70
CA LEU A 85 9.12 -6.23 9.42
C LEU A 85 9.62 -6.74 10.76
N ALA A 86 10.88 -7.13 10.84
CA ALA A 86 11.48 -7.57 12.10
C ALA A 86 11.50 -6.46 13.14
N LYS A 87 11.67 -5.22 12.71
CA LYS A 87 11.68 -4.08 13.62
C LYS A 87 10.28 -3.75 14.16
N LEU A 88 9.24 -4.14 13.43
CA LEU A 88 7.87 -3.88 13.86
C LEU A 88 7.40 -4.89 14.91
N ALA A 89 8.02 -6.03 14.95
CA ALA A 89 7.63 -7.12 15.86
C ALA A 89 7.97 -6.82 17.31
#